data_353337682847c7a0ab42642112c8b54c
#
_entry.id   353337682847c7a0ab42642112c8b54c
#
_cell.length_a   1.000
_cell.length_b   1.000
_cell.length_c   1.000
_cell.angle_alpha   90.00
_cell.angle_beta   90.00
_cell.angle_gamma   90.00
#
_symmetry.space_group_name_H-M   'P 1'
#
loop_
_entity.id
_entity.type
_entity.pdbx_description
1 polymer ?
#
loop_
_entity_poly.entity_id
_entity_poly.type
_entity_poly.pdbx_seq_one_letter_code
_entity_poly.pdbx_strand_id
1 'polypeptide(L)'
;MTATLIDGAALARTLRKQVAERAAALTAAGHPPGLAVILVGEDAASAVYVRNKVKDCEESGIRSVLQRLPAHTPEPELLARIQALNSDPAIHGILVQLPLPSHIDTRRVIETIAPEKDVDGFHVASAGALMTGQPGFLPCTPYGVMRLLEHAGAQLAGAEAVVVGRSNIVGKPQALLLLQADATVTICHSRSRDLAAHTRRADVLIAAVGRARMITGDMIKPGAIVIDVGMNRDEDGKLCGDVDFDSARAVAGAITPVPGGVGPMTRAMLLVNTLEAAERKR
;
A
#
# COMPACT_ATOMS: atom_id res chain seq x y z
N MET A 1 -3.53 24.75 -17.53
CA MET A 1 -4.69 23.95 -17.07
C MET A 1 -4.32 23.38 -15.71
N THR A 2 -5.23 23.27 -14.78
CA THR A 2 -4.95 22.71 -13.44
C THR A 2 -5.20 21.20 -13.49
N ALA A 3 -4.32 20.39 -12.91
CA ALA A 3 -4.45 18.94 -12.90
C ALA A 3 -5.79 18.47 -12.27
N THR A 4 -6.37 17.41 -12.82
CA THR A 4 -7.51 16.71 -12.24
C THR A 4 -7.06 16.03 -10.94
N LEU A 5 -7.85 16.16 -9.87
CA LEU A 5 -7.57 15.47 -8.62
C LEU A 5 -8.01 14.01 -8.68
N ILE A 6 -7.11 13.11 -8.32
CA ILE A 6 -7.41 11.69 -8.16
C ILE A 6 -7.80 11.44 -6.71
N ASP A 7 -9.11 11.49 -6.42
CA ASP A 7 -9.65 11.34 -5.05
C ASP A 7 -9.62 9.87 -4.60
N GLY A 8 -8.51 9.46 -4.00
CA GLY A 8 -8.34 8.12 -3.45
C GLY A 8 -9.27 7.83 -2.27
N ALA A 9 -9.67 8.83 -1.51
CA ALA A 9 -10.60 8.64 -0.41
C ALA A 9 -12.01 8.29 -0.92
N ALA A 10 -12.47 8.91 -2.01
CA ALA A 10 -13.75 8.57 -2.65
C ALA A 10 -13.71 7.15 -3.22
N LEU A 11 -12.65 6.79 -3.96
CA LEU A 11 -12.48 5.46 -4.52
C LEU A 11 -12.40 4.38 -3.42
N ALA A 12 -11.65 4.64 -2.35
CA ALA A 12 -11.56 3.73 -1.21
C ALA A 12 -12.92 3.49 -0.53
N ARG A 13 -13.78 4.52 -0.42
CA ARG A 13 -15.16 4.35 0.10
C ARG A 13 -15.99 3.42 -0.78
N THR A 14 -15.88 3.55 -2.10
CA THR A 14 -16.58 2.67 -3.05
C THR A 14 -16.12 1.22 -2.91
N LEU A 15 -14.81 1.00 -2.85
CA LEU A 15 -14.23 -0.33 -2.69
C LEU A 15 -14.60 -0.98 -1.35
N ARG A 16 -14.60 -0.22 -0.25
CA ARG A 16 -15.06 -0.74 1.05
C ARG A 16 -16.54 -1.17 1.04
N LYS A 17 -17.41 -0.49 0.32
CA LYS A 17 -18.80 -0.94 0.15
C LYS A 17 -18.87 -2.28 -0.58
N GLN A 18 -18.12 -2.44 -1.66
CA GLN A 18 -18.05 -3.71 -2.39
C GLN A 18 -17.48 -4.84 -1.52
N VAL A 19 -16.45 -4.56 -0.70
CA VAL A 19 -15.92 -5.51 0.28
C VAL A 19 -17.00 -5.87 1.30
N ALA A 20 -17.76 -4.91 1.84
CA ALA A 20 -18.80 -5.17 2.82
C ALA A 20 -19.90 -6.08 2.28
N GLU A 21 -20.35 -5.88 1.04
CA GLU A 21 -21.35 -6.73 0.38
C GLU A 21 -20.84 -8.18 0.25
N ARG A 22 -19.59 -8.38 -0.20
CA ARG A 22 -18.98 -9.70 -0.34
C ARG A 22 -18.72 -10.35 1.03
N ALA A 23 -18.27 -9.59 2.04
CA ALA A 23 -18.05 -10.07 3.40
C ALA A 23 -19.37 -10.53 4.06
N ALA A 24 -20.45 -9.80 3.84
CA ALA A 24 -21.79 -10.20 4.31
C ALA A 24 -22.24 -11.52 3.68
N ALA A 25 -22.00 -11.72 2.38
CA ALA A 25 -22.31 -12.99 1.70
C ALA A 25 -21.48 -14.16 2.25
N LEU A 26 -20.20 -13.96 2.53
CA LEU A 26 -19.33 -14.96 3.17
C LEU A 26 -19.82 -15.31 4.59
N THR A 27 -20.17 -14.30 5.37
CA THR A 27 -20.66 -14.46 6.74
C THR A 27 -21.99 -15.23 6.76
N ALA A 28 -22.91 -14.92 5.85
CA ALA A 28 -24.17 -15.64 5.71
C ALA A 28 -23.98 -17.11 5.31
N ALA A 29 -22.90 -17.42 4.58
CA ALA A 29 -22.50 -18.79 4.24
C ALA A 29 -21.72 -19.51 5.36
N GLY A 30 -21.53 -18.89 6.54
CA GLY A 30 -20.83 -19.48 7.69
C GLY A 30 -19.30 -19.29 7.67
N HIS A 31 -18.77 -18.46 6.77
CA HIS A 31 -17.34 -18.21 6.59
C HIS A 31 -16.98 -16.72 6.77
N PRO A 32 -17.17 -16.14 7.98
CA PRO A 32 -16.89 -14.72 8.20
C PRO A 32 -15.39 -14.43 8.00
N PRO A 33 -15.01 -13.44 7.17
CA PRO A 33 -13.61 -13.09 6.98
C PRO A 33 -12.99 -12.51 8.25
N GLY A 34 -11.73 -12.87 8.54
CA GLY A 34 -11.01 -12.47 9.75
C GLY A 34 -9.62 -11.95 9.46
N LEU A 35 -9.27 -10.80 10.04
CA LEU A 35 -7.96 -10.16 9.98
C LEU A 35 -7.36 -10.05 11.40
N ALA A 36 -6.15 -10.57 11.59
CA ALA A 36 -5.36 -10.29 12.78
C ALA A 36 -4.40 -9.14 12.51
N VAL A 37 -4.38 -8.17 13.41
CA VAL A 37 -3.47 -7.01 13.36
C VAL A 37 -2.59 -7.04 14.61
N ILE A 38 -1.28 -7.06 14.45
CA ILE A 38 -0.31 -7.00 15.55
C ILE A 38 0.38 -5.64 15.54
N LEU A 39 0.38 -4.95 16.66
CA LEU A 39 1.10 -3.71 16.89
C LEU A 39 2.10 -3.93 18.04
N VAL A 40 3.38 -3.72 17.79
CA VAL A 40 4.44 -3.80 18.80
C VAL A 40 4.95 -2.40 19.11
N GLY A 41 4.84 -2.01 20.38
CA GLY A 41 5.23 -0.68 20.84
C GLY A 41 4.11 0.36 20.76
N GLU A 42 4.47 1.62 21.06
CA GLU A 42 3.54 2.74 21.27
C GLU A 42 3.78 3.89 20.26
N ASP A 43 4.33 3.60 19.07
CA ASP A 43 4.49 4.63 18.04
C ASP A 43 3.14 5.25 17.68
N ALA A 44 3.02 6.57 17.88
CA ALA A 44 1.77 7.30 17.75
C ALA A 44 1.21 7.25 16.30
N ALA A 45 2.09 7.26 15.30
CA ALA A 45 1.67 7.18 13.90
C ALA A 45 1.13 5.77 13.57
N SER A 46 1.83 4.73 14.00
CA SER A 46 1.40 3.34 13.89
C SER A 46 0.08 3.08 14.60
N ALA A 47 -0.11 3.65 15.80
CA ALA A 47 -1.35 3.51 16.57
C ALA A 47 -2.56 4.14 15.85
N VAL A 48 -2.39 5.29 15.21
CA VAL A 48 -3.44 5.92 14.38
C VAL A 48 -3.76 5.06 13.16
N TYR A 49 -2.75 4.53 12.48
CA TYR A 49 -2.91 3.66 11.32
C TYR A 49 -3.68 2.38 11.67
N VAL A 50 -3.27 1.71 12.74
CA VAL A 50 -3.93 0.48 13.22
C VAL A 50 -5.37 0.74 13.62
N ARG A 51 -5.65 1.84 14.35
CA ARG A 51 -7.03 2.20 14.70
C ARG A 51 -7.91 2.38 13.47
N ASN A 52 -7.40 3.06 12.43
CA ASN A 52 -8.14 3.23 11.19
C ASN A 52 -8.36 1.91 10.44
N LYS A 53 -7.37 1.00 10.44
CA LYS A 53 -7.50 -0.35 9.85
C LYS A 53 -8.59 -1.17 10.55
N VAL A 54 -8.59 -1.17 11.89
CA VAL A 54 -9.62 -1.86 12.70
C VAL A 54 -11.01 -1.30 12.39
N LYS A 55 -11.15 0.03 12.40
CA LYS A 55 -12.41 0.68 12.05
C LYS A 55 -12.89 0.31 10.63
N ASP A 56 -11.99 0.35 9.65
CA ASP A 56 -12.33 -0.03 8.27
C ASP A 56 -12.77 -1.50 8.17
N CYS A 57 -12.18 -2.42 8.98
CA CYS A 57 -12.64 -3.82 9.08
C CYS A 57 -14.08 -3.91 9.63
N GLU A 58 -14.34 -3.22 10.75
CA GLU A 58 -15.67 -3.19 11.38
C GLU A 58 -16.73 -2.68 10.41
N GLU A 59 -16.46 -1.54 9.73
CA GLU A 59 -17.36 -0.96 8.73
C GLU A 59 -17.58 -1.87 7.51
N SER A 60 -16.63 -2.77 7.22
CA SER A 60 -16.70 -3.70 6.07
C SER A 60 -17.12 -5.13 6.45
N GLY A 61 -17.55 -5.37 7.69
CA GLY A 61 -18.02 -6.69 8.13
C GLY A 61 -16.89 -7.74 8.21
N ILE A 62 -15.61 -7.31 8.32
CA ILE A 62 -14.46 -8.19 8.53
C ILE A 62 -14.17 -8.24 10.03
N ARG A 63 -14.14 -9.45 10.60
CA ARG A 63 -13.75 -9.64 12.00
C ARG A 63 -12.30 -9.21 12.18
N SER A 64 -12.03 -8.25 13.07
CA SER A 64 -10.69 -7.78 13.40
C SER A 64 -10.23 -8.24 14.78
N VAL A 65 -9.06 -8.86 14.86
CA VAL A 65 -8.39 -9.24 16.12
C VAL A 65 -7.14 -8.40 16.27
N LEU A 66 -7.18 -7.43 17.18
CA LEU A 66 -6.04 -6.56 17.47
C LEU A 66 -5.23 -7.09 18.66
N GLN A 67 -3.96 -7.38 18.44
CA GLN A 67 -2.98 -7.70 19.48
C GLN A 67 -2.02 -6.51 19.65
N ARG A 68 -2.03 -5.91 20.85
CA ARG A 68 -1.07 -4.86 21.23
C ARG A 68 0.01 -5.49 22.10
N LEU A 69 1.26 -5.36 21.70
CA LEU A 69 2.41 -5.91 22.42
C LEU A 69 3.30 -4.77 22.89
N PRO A 70 3.89 -4.88 24.10
CA PRO A 70 4.85 -3.91 24.60
C PRO A 70 6.06 -3.75 23.67
N ALA A 71 6.69 -2.58 23.67
CA ALA A 71 7.86 -2.30 22.84
C ALA A 71 9.05 -3.24 23.13
N HIS A 72 9.14 -3.78 24.35
CA HIS A 72 10.20 -4.71 24.77
C HIS A 72 9.86 -6.20 24.55
N THR A 73 8.74 -6.50 23.85
CA THR A 73 8.36 -7.89 23.54
C THR A 73 9.50 -8.61 22.82
N PRO A 74 9.96 -9.77 23.33
CA PRO A 74 11.00 -10.53 22.68
C PRO A 74 10.56 -11.06 21.30
N GLU A 75 11.45 -11.06 20.31
CA GLU A 75 11.16 -11.60 18.98
C GLU A 75 10.55 -13.01 19.01
N PRO A 76 11.07 -13.99 19.79
CA PRO A 76 10.48 -15.35 19.84
C PRO A 76 9.01 -15.35 20.29
N GLU A 77 8.61 -14.45 21.19
CA GLU A 77 7.21 -14.32 21.62
C GLU A 77 6.32 -13.82 20.46
N LEU A 78 6.79 -12.81 19.72
CA LEU A 78 6.07 -12.31 18.54
C LEU A 78 5.91 -13.41 17.47
N LEU A 79 6.98 -14.15 17.19
CA LEU A 79 6.93 -15.26 16.22
C LEU A 79 5.97 -16.36 16.65
N ALA A 80 5.95 -16.73 17.94
CA ALA A 80 5.00 -17.72 18.47
C ALA A 80 3.54 -17.28 18.32
N ARG A 81 3.25 -15.97 18.52
CA ARG A 81 1.91 -15.42 18.30
C ARG A 81 1.49 -15.49 16.83
N ILE A 82 2.42 -15.18 15.91
CA ILE A 82 2.17 -15.30 14.47
C ILE A 82 1.89 -16.76 14.10
N GLN A 83 2.66 -17.72 14.63
CA GLN A 83 2.44 -19.14 14.38
C GLN A 83 1.07 -19.62 14.89
N ALA A 84 0.63 -19.15 16.05
CA ALA A 84 -0.73 -19.43 16.55
C ALA A 84 -1.81 -18.87 15.61
N LEU A 85 -1.64 -17.65 15.09
CA LEU A 85 -2.55 -17.04 14.12
C LEU A 85 -2.51 -17.75 12.75
N ASN A 86 -1.36 -18.27 12.33
CA ASN A 86 -1.26 -19.10 11.13
C ASN A 86 -2.13 -20.35 11.23
N SER A 87 -2.23 -20.94 12.42
CA SER A 87 -3.01 -22.16 12.68
C SER A 87 -4.49 -21.87 12.98
N ASP A 88 -4.88 -20.63 13.23
CA ASP A 88 -6.27 -20.26 13.53
C ASP A 88 -7.12 -20.22 12.24
N PRO A 89 -8.12 -21.13 12.08
CA PRO A 89 -8.97 -21.17 10.89
C PRO A 89 -9.89 -19.93 10.77
N ALA A 90 -10.14 -19.20 11.86
CA ALA A 90 -10.95 -17.99 11.85
C ALA A 90 -10.17 -16.74 11.39
N ILE A 91 -8.84 -16.85 11.21
CA ILE A 91 -7.98 -15.79 10.71
C ILE A 91 -7.56 -16.10 9.27
N HIS A 92 -7.91 -15.21 8.36
CA HIS A 92 -7.64 -15.33 6.93
C HIS A 92 -6.49 -14.41 6.50
N GLY A 93 -6.26 -13.30 7.22
CA GLY A 93 -5.14 -12.40 7.01
C GLY A 93 -4.41 -12.07 8.31
N ILE A 94 -3.10 -11.89 8.22
CA ILE A 94 -2.24 -11.44 9.33
C ILE A 94 -1.48 -10.21 8.86
N LEU A 95 -1.54 -9.15 9.66
CA LEU A 95 -0.79 -7.92 9.46
C LEU A 95 0.02 -7.61 10.71
N VAL A 96 1.34 -7.48 10.54
CA VAL A 96 2.21 -6.93 11.58
C VAL A 96 2.58 -5.51 11.20
N GLN A 97 2.14 -4.54 12.01
CA GLN A 97 2.34 -3.12 11.71
C GLN A 97 3.82 -2.74 11.78
N LEU A 98 4.35 -2.22 10.67
CA LEU A 98 5.70 -1.66 10.60
C LEU A 98 5.70 -0.15 10.92
N PRO A 99 6.81 0.40 11.45
CA PRO A 99 8.07 -0.29 11.77
C PRO A 99 7.99 -1.08 13.08
N LEU A 100 8.86 -2.09 13.21
CA LEU A 100 9.06 -2.84 14.44
C LEU A 100 10.21 -2.24 15.28
N PRO A 101 10.24 -2.49 16.60
CA PRO A 101 11.41 -2.17 17.45
C PRO A 101 12.70 -2.78 16.88
N SER A 102 13.83 -2.09 17.05
CA SER A 102 15.12 -2.43 16.42
C SER A 102 15.70 -3.79 16.80
N HIS A 103 15.28 -4.40 17.91
CA HIS A 103 15.71 -5.72 18.33
C HIS A 103 14.94 -6.87 17.67
N ILE A 104 13.94 -6.57 16.85
CA ILE A 104 13.12 -7.55 16.12
C ILE A 104 13.51 -7.52 14.65
N ASP A 105 13.89 -8.67 14.09
CA ASP A 105 14.17 -8.81 12.65
C ASP A 105 12.86 -8.83 11.85
N THR A 106 12.56 -7.70 11.20
CA THR A 106 11.37 -7.53 10.38
C THR A 106 11.24 -8.59 9.28
N ARG A 107 12.36 -9.06 8.71
CA ARG A 107 12.34 -10.08 7.67
C ARG A 107 11.85 -11.42 8.25
N ARG A 108 12.38 -11.83 9.38
CA ARG A 108 11.95 -13.08 10.05
C ARG A 108 10.46 -13.03 10.42
N VAL A 109 10.00 -11.89 10.89
CA VAL A 109 8.58 -11.68 11.21
C VAL A 109 7.71 -11.88 9.97
N ILE A 110 8.05 -11.23 8.86
CA ILE A 110 7.30 -11.37 7.59
C ILE A 110 7.34 -12.82 7.09
N GLU A 111 8.52 -13.46 7.10
CA GLU A 111 8.70 -14.84 6.65
C GLU A 111 8.02 -15.88 7.58
N THR A 112 7.64 -15.50 8.79
CA THR A 112 6.88 -16.38 9.71
C THR A 112 5.38 -16.37 9.41
N ILE A 113 4.85 -15.34 8.76
CA ILE A 113 3.46 -15.31 8.33
C ILE A 113 3.27 -16.35 7.22
N ALA A 114 2.23 -17.18 7.32
CA ALA A 114 1.90 -18.13 6.27
C ALA A 114 1.58 -17.37 4.95
N PRO A 115 2.17 -17.73 3.81
CA PRO A 115 1.98 -17.01 2.55
C PRO A 115 0.53 -16.78 2.16
N GLU A 116 -0.36 -17.73 2.48
CA GLU A 116 -1.79 -17.63 2.23
C GLU A 116 -2.53 -16.67 3.18
N LYS A 117 -1.84 -16.15 4.21
CA LYS A 117 -2.34 -15.14 5.15
C LYS A 117 -1.57 -13.82 5.10
N ASP A 118 -0.57 -13.70 4.21
CA ASP A 118 0.22 -12.49 3.98
C ASP A 118 -0.57 -11.44 3.19
N VAL A 119 -1.59 -10.89 3.80
CA VAL A 119 -2.49 -9.93 3.14
C VAL A 119 -1.89 -8.55 2.91
N ASP A 120 -0.73 -8.25 3.50
CA ASP A 120 0.08 -7.06 3.15
C ASP A 120 0.92 -7.27 1.87
N GLY A 121 1.14 -8.55 1.46
CA GLY A 121 1.87 -8.92 0.25
C GLY A 121 3.40 -8.71 0.37
N PHE A 122 3.96 -8.83 1.57
CA PHE A 122 5.39 -8.59 1.80
C PHE A 122 6.25 -9.86 1.90
N HIS A 123 5.61 -11.03 2.04
CA HIS A 123 6.30 -12.31 2.10
C HIS A 123 7.08 -12.58 0.80
N VAL A 124 8.22 -13.26 0.93
CA VAL A 124 9.06 -13.61 -0.23
C VAL A 124 8.31 -14.41 -1.28
N ALA A 125 7.36 -15.26 -0.87
CA ALA A 125 6.49 -16.00 -1.79
C ALA A 125 5.57 -15.06 -2.60
N SER A 126 4.96 -14.05 -1.96
CA SER A 126 4.16 -13.02 -2.63
C SER A 126 5.01 -12.20 -3.61
N ALA A 127 6.22 -11.81 -3.20
CA ALA A 127 7.16 -11.10 -4.07
C ALA A 127 7.62 -11.95 -5.27
N GLY A 128 7.88 -13.25 -5.06
CA GLY A 128 8.21 -14.21 -6.12
C GLY A 128 7.05 -14.43 -7.10
N ALA A 129 5.84 -14.58 -6.59
CA ALA A 129 4.63 -14.68 -7.38
C ALA A 129 4.42 -13.44 -8.26
N LEU A 130 4.57 -12.25 -7.68
CA LEU A 130 4.50 -10.99 -8.42
C LEU A 130 5.56 -10.91 -9.53
N MET A 131 6.81 -11.28 -9.23
CA MET A 131 7.91 -11.27 -10.21
C MET A 131 7.67 -12.21 -11.39
N THR A 132 7.01 -13.34 -11.15
CA THR A 132 6.78 -14.39 -12.16
C THR A 132 5.39 -14.35 -12.78
N GLY A 133 4.55 -13.37 -12.43
CA GLY A 133 3.18 -13.27 -12.91
C GLY A 133 2.25 -14.38 -12.39
N GLN A 134 2.61 -15.01 -11.28
CA GLN A 134 1.78 -16.06 -10.65
C GLN A 134 0.77 -15.44 -9.67
N PRO A 135 -0.35 -16.16 -9.38
CA PRO A 135 -1.30 -15.70 -8.38
C PRO A 135 -0.65 -15.57 -6.99
N GLY A 136 -0.88 -14.43 -6.34
CA GLY A 136 -0.37 -14.11 -5.01
C GLY A 136 -1.09 -12.89 -4.45
N PHE A 137 -0.76 -12.49 -3.22
CA PHE A 137 -1.23 -11.21 -2.71
C PHE A 137 -0.32 -10.09 -3.20
N LEU A 138 -0.93 -9.03 -3.70
CA LEU A 138 -0.22 -7.83 -4.11
C LEU A 138 0.02 -6.94 -2.88
N PRO A 139 1.20 -6.30 -2.77
CA PRO A 139 1.43 -5.31 -1.73
C PRO A 139 0.36 -4.22 -1.77
N CYS A 140 -0.27 -3.96 -0.62
CA CYS A 140 -1.48 -3.13 -0.55
C CYS A 140 -1.32 -1.73 -1.15
N THR A 141 -0.17 -1.06 -0.93
CA THR A 141 0.08 0.28 -1.47
C THR A 141 0.24 0.27 -2.98
N PRO A 142 1.11 -0.54 -3.59
CA PRO A 142 1.19 -0.69 -5.05
C PRO A 142 -0.13 -1.12 -5.69
N TYR A 143 -0.86 -2.04 -5.06
CA TYR A 143 -2.19 -2.43 -5.55
C TYR A 143 -3.15 -1.24 -5.57
N GLY A 144 -3.18 -0.45 -4.50
CA GLY A 144 -3.98 0.78 -4.43
C GLY A 144 -3.59 1.81 -5.48
N VAL A 145 -2.30 1.94 -5.78
CA VAL A 145 -1.80 2.83 -6.85
C VAL A 145 -2.30 2.37 -8.22
N MET A 146 -2.28 1.07 -8.53
CA MET A 146 -2.81 0.56 -9.80
C MET A 146 -4.31 0.85 -9.94
N ARG A 147 -5.10 0.73 -8.84
CA ARG A 147 -6.53 1.09 -8.84
C ARG A 147 -6.76 2.58 -9.04
N LEU A 148 -5.87 3.44 -8.52
CA LEU A 148 -5.93 4.90 -8.76
C LEU A 148 -5.60 5.24 -10.21
N LEU A 149 -4.60 4.60 -10.81
CA LEU A 149 -4.25 4.77 -12.22
C LEU A 149 -5.39 4.33 -13.14
N GLU A 150 -6.00 3.19 -12.88
CA GLU A 150 -7.19 2.71 -13.60
C GLU A 150 -8.35 3.73 -13.48
N HIS A 151 -8.63 4.20 -12.26
CA HIS A 151 -9.68 5.20 -12.01
C HIS A 151 -9.41 6.53 -12.72
N ALA A 152 -8.14 6.92 -12.86
CA ALA A 152 -7.72 8.10 -13.60
C ALA A 152 -7.74 7.91 -15.13
N GLY A 153 -8.06 6.72 -15.63
CA GLY A 153 -8.07 6.40 -17.05
C GLY A 153 -6.66 6.30 -17.66
N ALA A 154 -5.63 5.98 -16.87
CA ALA A 154 -4.26 5.87 -17.34
C ALA A 154 -4.12 4.79 -18.43
N GLN A 155 -3.57 5.17 -19.58
CA GLN A 155 -3.20 4.23 -20.63
C GLN A 155 -1.77 3.77 -20.33
N LEU A 156 -1.63 2.56 -19.76
CA LEU A 156 -0.34 2.05 -19.28
C LEU A 156 0.44 1.33 -20.37
N ALA A 157 -0.23 0.64 -21.29
CA ALA A 157 0.43 -0.06 -22.39
C ALA A 157 1.23 0.92 -23.27
N GLY A 158 2.56 0.72 -23.32
CA GLY A 158 3.49 1.56 -24.05
C GLY A 158 3.84 2.88 -23.38
N ALA A 159 3.28 3.20 -22.19
CA ALA A 159 3.58 4.42 -21.47
C ALA A 159 4.98 4.38 -20.82
N GLU A 160 5.65 5.54 -20.76
CA GLU A 160 6.84 5.75 -19.95
C GLU A 160 6.45 5.94 -18.49
N ALA A 161 6.72 4.96 -17.65
CA ALA A 161 6.45 5.02 -16.22
C ALA A 161 7.75 5.18 -15.42
N VAL A 162 7.79 6.18 -14.54
CA VAL A 162 8.95 6.40 -13.65
C VAL A 162 8.53 6.22 -12.21
N VAL A 163 9.20 5.31 -11.52
CA VAL A 163 9.01 5.06 -10.08
C VAL A 163 10.22 5.63 -9.34
N VAL A 164 9.99 6.66 -8.54
CA VAL A 164 11.02 7.27 -7.69
C VAL A 164 10.93 6.65 -6.30
N GLY A 165 11.81 5.70 -6.03
CA GLY A 165 11.85 4.85 -4.84
C GLY A 165 12.08 3.39 -5.20
N ARG A 166 12.76 2.64 -4.30
CA ARG A 166 13.09 1.22 -4.55
C ARG A 166 12.93 0.33 -3.32
N SER A 167 11.99 0.70 -2.43
CA SER A 167 11.69 -0.12 -1.26
C SER A 167 11.08 -1.46 -1.68
N ASN A 168 11.25 -2.49 -0.84
CA ASN A 168 10.65 -3.81 -1.09
C ASN A 168 9.13 -3.80 -0.97
N ILE A 169 8.57 -2.82 -0.23
CA ILE A 169 7.14 -2.75 0.06
C ILE A 169 6.35 -1.84 -0.89
N VAL A 170 7.05 -0.94 -1.64
CA VAL A 170 6.39 -0.02 -2.58
C VAL A 170 7.12 0.03 -3.92
N GLY A 171 8.32 0.58 -3.98
CA GLY A 171 8.96 0.94 -5.25
C GLY A 171 9.18 -0.24 -6.20
N LYS A 172 9.75 -1.33 -5.71
CA LYS A 172 9.99 -2.53 -6.53
C LYS A 172 8.69 -3.20 -6.97
N PRO A 173 7.74 -3.52 -6.07
CA PRO A 173 6.48 -4.11 -6.49
C PRO A 173 5.66 -3.19 -7.39
N GLN A 174 5.69 -1.88 -7.17
CA GLN A 174 5.03 -0.94 -8.08
C GLN A 174 5.59 -0.99 -9.49
N ALA A 175 6.91 -1.07 -9.62
CA ALA A 175 7.55 -1.20 -10.93
C ALA A 175 7.17 -2.50 -11.64
N LEU A 176 7.07 -3.61 -10.90
CA LEU A 176 6.63 -4.89 -11.46
C LEU A 176 5.17 -4.85 -11.92
N LEU A 177 4.27 -4.22 -11.15
CA LEU A 177 2.86 -4.07 -11.55
C LEU A 177 2.70 -3.20 -12.80
N LEU A 178 3.47 -2.12 -12.92
CA LEU A 178 3.48 -1.29 -14.12
C LEU A 178 4.03 -2.05 -15.33
N LEU A 179 5.10 -2.84 -15.14
CA LEU A 179 5.66 -3.71 -16.18
C LEU A 179 4.64 -4.77 -16.64
N GLN A 180 3.89 -5.39 -15.73
CA GLN A 180 2.82 -6.33 -16.05
C GLN A 180 1.64 -5.68 -16.80
N ALA A 181 1.50 -4.36 -16.66
CA ALA A 181 0.53 -3.55 -17.39
C ALA A 181 1.10 -2.98 -18.70
N ASP A 182 2.18 -3.59 -19.24
CA ASP A 182 2.85 -3.26 -20.50
C ASP A 182 3.46 -1.85 -20.56
N ALA A 183 3.77 -1.23 -19.42
CA ALA A 183 4.50 0.04 -19.37
C ALA A 183 6.02 -0.17 -19.49
N THR A 184 6.70 0.80 -20.09
CA THR A 184 8.18 0.91 -20.02
C THR A 184 8.56 1.55 -18.69
N VAL A 185 9.25 0.82 -17.81
CA VAL A 185 9.45 1.23 -16.43
C VAL A 185 10.90 1.64 -16.14
N THR A 186 11.07 2.84 -15.60
CA THR A 186 12.35 3.31 -15.04
C THR A 186 12.23 3.44 -13.52
N ILE A 187 13.16 2.81 -12.76
CA ILE A 187 13.25 2.95 -11.31
C ILE A 187 14.38 3.92 -10.98
N CYS A 188 14.04 5.01 -10.29
CA CYS A 188 14.98 5.99 -9.77
C CYS A 188 15.14 5.86 -8.25
N HIS A 189 16.31 6.23 -7.75
CA HIS A 189 16.66 6.15 -6.33
C HIS A 189 17.73 7.17 -5.94
N SER A 190 18.15 7.22 -4.69
CA SER A 190 19.11 8.19 -4.15
C SER A 190 20.49 8.21 -4.84
N ARG A 191 20.81 7.21 -5.66
CA ARG A 191 22.06 7.14 -6.45
C ARG A 191 21.82 7.33 -7.94
N SER A 192 20.59 7.59 -8.38
CA SER A 192 20.30 7.93 -9.78
C SER A 192 20.87 9.30 -10.11
N ARG A 193 21.51 9.41 -11.26
CA ARG A 193 22.02 10.69 -11.77
C ARG A 193 20.88 11.40 -12.48
N ASP A 194 20.86 12.73 -12.40
CA ASP A 194 19.90 13.58 -13.10
C ASP A 194 18.44 13.07 -13.00
N LEU A 195 17.93 13.05 -11.76
CA LEU A 195 16.57 12.57 -11.50
C LEU A 195 15.53 13.31 -12.37
N ALA A 196 15.70 14.61 -12.57
CA ALA A 196 14.78 15.43 -13.35
C ALA A 196 14.71 14.99 -14.82
N ALA A 197 15.82 14.57 -15.43
CA ALA A 197 15.83 14.05 -16.80
C ALA A 197 14.99 12.77 -16.93
N HIS A 198 14.96 11.94 -15.88
CA HIS A 198 14.09 10.74 -15.86
C HIS A 198 12.63 11.12 -15.67
N THR A 199 12.33 11.94 -14.67
CA THR A 199 10.92 12.24 -14.30
C THR A 199 10.21 13.07 -15.35
N ARG A 200 10.90 13.96 -16.07
CA ARG A 200 10.34 14.75 -17.18
C ARG A 200 9.90 13.94 -18.40
N ARG A 201 10.28 12.67 -18.51
CA ARG A 201 9.82 11.78 -19.59
C ARG A 201 8.56 11.00 -19.23
N ALA A 202 8.23 10.95 -17.93
CA ALA A 202 7.20 10.08 -17.40
C ALA A 202 5.79 10.51 -17.84
N ASP A 203 5.07 9.61 -18.51
CA ASP A 203 3.61 9.72 -18.67
C ASP A 203 2.92 9.41 -17.33
N VAL A 204 3.50 8.49 -16.56
CA VAL A 204 3.08 8.13 -15.21
C VAL A 204 4.27 8.25 -14.26
N LEU A 205 4.14 9.11 -13.26
CA LEU A 205 5.15 9.34 -12.23
C LEU A 205 4.66 8.87 -10.87
N ILE A 206 5.39 7.93 -10.26
CA ILE A 206 5.12 7.44 -8.91
C ILE A 206 6.23 7.94 -7.98
N ALA A 207 5.88 8.79 -7.02
CA ALA A 207 6.80 9.30 -6.01
C ALA A 207 6.65 8.50 -4.70
N ALA A 208 7.71 7.79 -4.29
CA ALA A 208 7.73 6.90 -3.11
C ALA A 208 9.12 6.91 -2.43
N VAL A 209 9.59 8.11 -2.04
CA VAL A 209 10.93 8.34 -1.48
C VAL A 209 10.94 8.66 0.01
N GLY A 210 9.79 9.06 0.59
CA GLY A 210 9.68 9.47 1.98
C GLY A 210 10.43 10.78 2.28
N ARG A 211 10.43 11.72 1.33
CA ARG A 211 11.05 13.04 1.47
C ARG A 211 10.07 14.12 1.03
N ALA A 212 9.68 14.96 1.99
CA ALA A 212 8.70 16.03 1.77
C ALA A 212 9.06 16.91 0.58
N ARG A 213 8.11 17.04 -0.35
CA ARG A 213 8.12 17.99 -1.48
C ARG A 213 9.37 17.90 -2.37
N MET A 214 10.01 16.74 -2.44
CA MET A 214 11.24 16.53 -3.20
C MET A 214 11.03 16.64 -4.71
N ILE A 215 9.86 16.25 -5.21
CA ILE A 215 9.49 16.31 -6.63
C ILE A 215 8.73 17.59 -6.89
N THR A 216 9.33 18.50 -7.65
CA THR A 216 8.76 19.81 -7.99
C THR A 216 8.15 19.83 -9.39
N GLY A 217 7.31 20.83 -9.69
CA GLY A 217 6.60 20.91 -10.97
C GLY A 217 7.50 20.93 -12.19
N ASP A 218 8.69 21.54 -12.08
CA ASP A 218 9.71 21.58 -13.16
C ASP A 218 10.35 20.20 -13.45
N MET A 219 10.13 19.21 -12.57
CA MET A 219 10.55 17.82 -12.76
C MET A 219 9.47 16.93 -13.40
N ILE A 220 8.30 17.48 -13.73
CA ILE A 220 7.14 16.73 -14.21
C ILE A 220 6.91 17.03 -15.70
N LYS A 221 6.62 15.98 -16.48
CA LYS A 221 6.18 16.12 -17.86
C LYS A 221 4.79 16.79 -17.89
N PRO A 222 4.57 17.84 -18.68
CA PRO A 222 3.25 18.41 -18.84
C PRO A 222 2.21 17.36 -19.24
N GLY A 223 1.10 17.32 -18.50
CA GLY A 223 0.03 16.35 -18.73
C GLY A 223 0.23 14.96 -18.10
N ALA A 224 1.34 14.70 -17.42
CA ALA A 224 1.59 13.42 -16.73
C ALA A 224 0.57 13.13 -15.63
N ILE A 225 0.35 11.83 -15.37
CA ILE A 225 -0.37 11.36 -14.18
C ILE A 225 0.64 11.17 -13.06
N VAL A 226 0.42 11.87 -11.93
CA VAL A 226 1.32 11.87 -10.78
C VAL A 226 0.64 11.21 -9.58
N ILE A 227 1.24 10.13 -9.08
CA ILE A 227 0.81 9.43 -7.87
C ILE A 227 1.83 9.68 -6.77
N ASP A 228 1.44 10.39 -5.75
CA ASP A 228 2.24 10.68 -4.57
C ASP A 228 1.94 9.66 -3.46
N VAL A 229 2.89 8.76 -3.21
CA VAL A 229 2.82 7.74 -2.15
C VAL A 229 3.38 8.27 -0.84
N GLY A 230 4.10 9.39 -0.88
CA GLY A 230 4.76 9.98 0.27
C GLY A 230 3.79 10.33 1.39
N MET A 231 4.24 10.10 2.61
CA MET A 231 3.53 10.54 3.81
C MET A 231 4.54 11.11 4.79
N ASN A 232 4.74 12.40 4.68
CA ASN A 232 5.68 13.17 5.47
C ASN A 232 4.95 14.17 6.34
N ARG A 233 5.67 14.82 7.24
CA ARG A 233 5.24 16.04 7.92
C ARG A 233 6.14 17.18 7.49
N ASP A 234 5.55 18.30 7.17
CA ASP A 234 6.30 19.54 6.92
C ASP A 234 6.75 20.21 8.23
N GLU A 235 7.39 21.35 8.13
CA GLU A 235 7.93 22.12 9.27
C GLU A 235 6.85 22.54 10.27
N ASP A 236 5.60 22.71 9.80
CA ASP A 236 4.43 23.03 10.62
C ASP A 236 3.75 21.76 11.19
N GLY A 237 4.28 20.56 10.93
CA GLY A 237 3.71 19.29 11.36
C GLY A 237 2.52 18.82 10.52
N LYS A 238 2.16 19.50 9.44
CA LYS A 238 1.07 19.11 8.53
C LYS A 238 1.52 17.95 7.66
N LEU A 239 0.58 17.07 7.32
CA LEU A 239 0.84 15.98 6.38
C LEU A 239 1.05 16.54 4.98
N CYS A 240 2.13 16.08 4.34
CA CYS A 240 2.46 16.37 2.96
C CYS A 240 3.06 15.14 2.28
N GLY A 241 3.09 15.16 0.96
CA GLY A 241 3.66 14.09 0.16
C GLY A 241 5.14 14.29 -0.18
N ASP A 242 5.63 13.43 -1.07
CA ASP A 242 6.96 13.54 -1.69
C ASP A 242 6.98 14.57 -2.83
N VAL A 243 5.80 14.95 -3.32
CA VAL A 243 5.60 15.91 -4.41
C VAL A 243 5.26 17.28 -3.83
N ASP A 244 5.86 18.33 -4.36
CA ASP A 244 5.40 19.70 -4.14
C ASP A 244 4.08 19.89 -4.92
N PHE A 245 2.98 19.69 -4.19
CA PHE A 245 1.64 19.58 -4.75
C PHE A 245 1.23 20.78 -5.58
N ASP A 246 1.50 21.99 -5.10
CA ASP A 246 1.02 23.22 -5.77
C ASP A 246 1.73 23.44 -7.10
N SER A 247 3.07 23.29 -7.14
CA SER A 247 3.84 23.41 -8.39
C SER A 247 3.53 22.25 -9.36
N ALA A 248 3.38 21.02 -8.84
CA ALA A 248 3.04 19.85 -9.64
C ALA A 248 1.64 19.94 -10.26
N ARG A 249 0.65 20.43 -9.50
CA ARG A 249 -0.73 20.60 -9.97
C ARG A 249 -0.85 21.56 -11.14
N ALA A 250 0.06 22.51 -11.26
CA ALA A 250 0.07 23.45 -12.38
C ALA A 250 0.54 22.80 -13.70
N VAL A 251 1.23 21.65 -13.66
CA VAL A 251 1.89 21.00 -14.80
C VAL A 251 1.28 19.64 -15.14
N ALA A 252 0.95 18.84 -14.14
CA ALA A 252 0.39 17.50 -14.31
C ALA A 252 -1.00 17.54 -14.98
N GLY A 253 -1.37 16.43 -15.64
CA GLY A 253 -2.74 16.20 -16.13
C GLY A 253 -3.67 15.73 -15.01
N ALA A 254 -3.16 14.83 -14.14
CA ALA A 254 -3.86 14.35 -12.96
C ALA A 254 -2.87 14.11 -11.81
N ILE A 255 -3.33 14.29 -10.56
CA ILE A 255 -2.47 14.15 -9.37
C ILE A 255 -3.27 13.68 -8.16
N THR A 256 -2.66 12.83 -7.32
CA THR A 256 -3.22 12.46 -6.02
C THR A 256 -2.90 13.52 -4.97
N PRO A 257 -3.87 13.89 -4.09
CA PRO A 257 -3.59 14.76 -2.95
C PRO A 257 -2.96 13.96 -1.80
N VAL A 258 -2.21 14.64 -0.93
CA VAL A 258 -1.75 14.10 0.36
C VAL A 258 -2.14 15.10 1.46
N PRO A 259 -3.01 14.69 2.41
CA PRO A 259 -3.71 13.40 2.53
C PRO A 259 -4.87 13.24 1.53
N GLY A 260 -5.38 11.99 1.40
CA GLY A 260 -6.59 11.70 0.61
C GLY A 260 -6.38 10.91 -0.68
N GLY A 261 -5.12 10.73 -1.11
CA GLY A 261 -4.75 9.91 -2.27
C GLY A 261 -4.50 8.45 -1.92
N VAL A 262 -3.24 8.05 -1.87
CA VAL A 262 -2.80 6.65 -1.74
C VAL A 262 -3.11 6.04 -0.36
N GLY A 263 -2.99 6.77 0.74
CA GLY A 263 -3.20 6.23 2.08
C GLY A 263 -4.55 5.53 2.31
N PRO A 264 -5.69 6.15 1.96
CA PRO A 264 -7.00 5.49 2.01
C PRO A 264 -7.07 4.23 1.15
N MET A 265 -6.44 4.22 -0.02
CA MET A 265 -6.39 3.07 -0.93
C MET A 265 -5.59 1.89 -0.38
N THR A 266 -4.45 2.15 0.26
CA THR A 266 -3.66 1.10 0.95
C THR A 266 -4.54 0.33 1.95
N ARG A 267 -5.36 1.04 2.74
CA ARG A 267 -6.27 0.41 3.70
C ARG A 267 -7.40 -0.37 3.01
N ALA A 268 -7.95 0.16 1.92
CA ALA A 268 -8.98 -0.54 1.16
C ALA A 268 -8.44 -1.84 0.54
N MET A 269 -7.21 -1.84 0.02
CA MET A 269 -6.59 -3.04 -0.56
C MET A 269 -6.28 -4.10 0.49
N LEU A 270 -5.94 -3.72 1.71
CA LEU A 270 -5.80 -4.67 2.81
C LEU A 270 -7.11 -5.45 3.06
N LEU A 271 -8.25 -4.77 3.01
CA LEU A 271 -9.55 -5.43 3.16
C LEU A 271 -9.87 -6.32 1.96
N VAL A 272 -9.54 -5.89 0.75
CA VAL A 272 -9.68 -6.70 -0.47
C VAL A 272 -8.84 -7.97 -0.36
N ASN A 273 -7.55 -7.88 -0.04
CA ASN A 273 -6.68 -9.05 0.13
C ASN A 273 -7.19 -9.98 1.24
N THR A 274 -7.69 -9.44 2.36
CA THR A 274 -8.24 -10.24 3.46
C THR A 274 -9.50 -11.00 3.02
N LEU A 275 -10.36 -10.35 2.27
CA LEU A 275 -11.58 -10.96 1.73
C LEU A 275 -11.24 -12.06 0.72
N GLU A 276 -10.31 -11.81 -0.20
CA GLU A 276 -9.81 -12.80 -1.16
C GLU A 276 -9.18 -14.01 -0.47
N ALA A 277 -8.43 -13.80 0.63
CA ALA A 277 -7.88 -14.88 1.44
C ALA A 277 -8.99 -15.77 2.04
N ALA A 278 -10.07 -15.16 2.50
CA ALA A 278 -11.23 -15.91 3.02
C ALA A 278 -11.96 -16.67 1.90
N GLU A 279 -12.10 -16.10 0.72
CA GLU A 279 -12.73 -16.74 -0.44
C GLU A 279 -11.95 -17.95 -0.98
N ARG A 280 -10.61 -17.91 -0.93
CA ARG A 280 -9.73 -19.03 -1.38
C ARG A 280 -9.80 -20.26 -0.45
N LYS A 281 -10.29 -20.12 0.78
CA LYS A 281 -10.37 -21.20 1.79
C LYS A 281 -11.73 -21.91 1.83
N ARG A 282 -12.60 -21.66 0.87
CA ARG A 282 -13.90 -22.33 0.74
C ARG A 282 -13.80 -23.77 0.27
#